data_df3d67ef1edea403ec421e2c4853ac54
#
_entry.id   df3d67ef1edea403ec421e2c4853ac54
#
_cell.length_a   1.000
_cell.length_b   1.000
_cell.length_c   1.000
_cell.angle_alpha   90.00
_cell.angle_beta   90.00
_cell.angle_gamma   90.00
#
_symmetry.space_group_name_H-M   'P 1'
#
loop_
_entity.id
_entity.type
_entity.pdbx_description
1 polymer ?
#
loop_
_entity_poly.entity_id
_entity_poly.type
_entity_poly.pdbx_seq_one_letter_code
_entity_poly.pdbx_strand_id
1 'polypeptide(L)'
;MTARTDENMKSPLQAWVRALELTAPIERRATPTLPVLIEALAERFGAAPALLDRVTSLSYRELADKVNQYARWARAQALAPGEVVCLYMPNCPDYLAVWLGLTRAGVIVALLNTNLTGTALAHSINIVSPRYVIVAGVLLPAAWTARAHVPGSVRFVAHGGEAGDLPRIDTQIVELAATQLTADECPAPALDDRALYIYTSGTTGLPKAANVSHLRVMQWSHWFAGLMNTQPSDRMYDCLPLYHSVGGVVATGAVLVRGGSVVLREKFSAREFWPDIVQERCSLFQYIGELCRYLLAQPPHPDESRHTLRLCCGNGLRPDVWEPFQQRFHIPQILEYYAATEGSFSLYNCEGKPGAIGRIPPFLAHRTPVALVKFDDAQGQPVRDEAGLCIRCAVNEAGEAIGQISGAAGKHGGRFEGYADAAASEKKILRDVFAKGDAWYRTGDLMRKDAQGYFYFVDRVGDTYRWKGENVSTGEVTAAVTTCAGVVDAAVYGVSVPGADGRAGMAALVVESGFDLAAFRRELVERLPDYARPVFVRVVPTLELTGTFKLRKQDLALEGYDPTRVRDALYVEDRRTEAYVRLEESGYARLIGGQLRL
;
A
#
# COMPACT_ATOMS: atom_id res chain seq x y z
N MET A 1 24.45 -33.92 -10.25
CA MET A 1 23.00 -33.82 -10.03
C MET A 1 22.58 -32.48 -9.35
N THR A 2 23.51 -31.63 -8.98
CA THR A 2 23.30 -30.39 -8.22
C THR A 2 23.02 -29.14 -9.09
N ALA A 3 23.45 -29.10 -10.34
CA ALA A 3 23.26 -27.91 -11.20
C ALA A 3 21.83 -27.74 -11.77
N ARG A 4 21.06 -28.84 -11.92
CA ARG A 4 19.67 -28.77 -12.44
C ARG A 4 18.64 -28.29 -11.43
N THR A 5 18.94 -28.35 -10.13
CA THR A 5 18.05 -27.87 -9.07
C THR A 5 18.08 -26.35 -8.91
N ASP A 6 19.21 -25.69 -9.14
CA ASP A 6 19.35 -24.24 -9.00
C ASP A 6 18.72 -23.44 -10.17
N GLU A 7 18.83 -23.95 -11.41
CA GLU A 7 18.17 -23.30 -12.56
C GLU A 7 16.64 -23.42 -12.50
N ASN A 8 16.12 -24.51 -11.95
CA ASN A 8 14.67 -24.71 -11.79
C ASN A 8 14.06 -23.79 -10.72
N MET A 9 14.79 -23.35 -9.71
CA MET A 9 14.29 -22.42 -8.71
C MET A 9 14.13 -20.97 -9.20
N LYS A 10 14.78 -20.61 -10.30
CA LYS A 10 14.78 -19.26 -10.89
C LYS A 10 13.70 -19.06 -11.98
N SER A 11 12.98 -20.09 -12.37
CA SER A 11 11.96 -19.96 -13.42
C SER A 11 10.73 -19.16 -12.92
N PRO A 12 10.36 -18.06 -13.57
CA PRO A 12 9.13 -17.30 -13.23
C PRO A 12 7.87 -18.17 -13.24
N LEU A 13 7.80 -19.14 -14.18
CA LEU A 13 6.68 -20.09 -14.25
C LEU A 13 6.52 -20.89 -12.95
N GLN A 14 7.63 -21.31 -12.35
CA GLN A 14 7.58 -22.08 -11.11
C GLN A 14 7.08 -21.25 -9.92
N ALA A 15 7.36 -19.93 -9.89
CA ALA A 15 6.79 -19.06 -8.86
C ALA A 15 5.26 -19.07 -8.92
N TRP A 16 4.70 -18.98 -10.13
CA TRP A 16 3.25 -19.07 -10.34
C TRP A 16 2.69 -20.44 -9.96
N VAL A 17 3.36 -21.52 -10.34
CA VAL A 17 2.92 -22.91 -10.00
C VAL A 17 2.90 -23.09 -8.48
N ARG A 18 3.98 -22.72 -7.78
CA ARG A 18 4.02 -22.80 -6.29
C ARG A 18 2.90 -21.99 -5.65
N ALA A 19 2.64 -20.78 -6.13
CA ALA A 19 1.57 -19.94 -5.60
C ALA A 19 0.20 -20.61 -5.78
N LEU A 20 -0.06 -21.21 -6.95
CA LEU A 20 -1.29 -21.97 -7.22
C LEU A 20 -1.40 -23.21 -6.35
N GLU A 21 -0.33 -23.97 -6.17
CA GLU A 21 -0.30 -25.18 -5.34
C GLU A 21 -0.60 -24.85 -3.88
N LEU A 22 -0.01 -23.76 -3.35
CA LEU A 22 -0.23 -23.36 -1.97
C LEU A 22 -1.63 -22.77 -1.72
N THR A 23 -2.25 -22.18 -2.73
CA THR A 23 -3.61 -21.62 -2.60
C THR A 23 -4.73 -22.62 -2.92
N ALA A 24 -4.43 -23.70 -3.65
CA ALA A 24 -5.44 -24.71 -4.02
C ALA A 24 -6.19 -25.32 -2.83
N PRO A 25 -5.57 -25.64 -1.66
CA PRO A 25 -6.31 -26.10 -0.49
C PRO A 25 -7.30 -25.06 0.06
N ILE A 26 -6.96 -23.77 -0.02
CA ILE A 26 -7.83 -22.69 0.43
C ILE A 26 -9.06 -22.59 -0.47
N GLU A 27 -8.86 -22.65 -1.78
CA GLU A 27 -9.96 -22.66 -2.77
C GLU A 27 -10.92 -23.84 -2.52
N ARG A 28 -10.42 -24.98 -2.09
CA ARG A 28 -11.20 -26.17 -1.75
C ARG A 28 -11.76 -26.16 -0.33
N ARG A 29 -11.56 -25.07 0.43
CA ARG A 29 -11.98 -24.95 1.83
C ARG A 29 -11.38 -26.01 2.77
N ALA A 30 -10.24 -26.55 2.43
CA ALA A 30 -9.54 -27.59 3.19
C ALA A 30 -8.48 -27.04 4.15
N THR A 31 -8.42 -25.69 4.32
CA THR A 31 -7.44 -25.02 5.16
C THR A 31 -8.14 -24.23 6.27
N PRO A 32 -7.65 -24.27 7.51
CA PRO A 32 -8.16 -23.43 8.59
C PRO A 32 -7.83 -21.94 8.33
N THR A 33 -8.48 -21.05 9.08
CA THR A 33 -8.13 -19.61 9.08
C THR A 33 -6.74 -19.38 9.69
N LEU A 34 -6.09 -18.24 9.40
CA LEU A 34 -4.74 -17.98 9.89
C LEU A 34 -4.61 -18.09 11.42
N PRO A 35 -5.50 -17.51 12.25
CA PRO A 35 -5.39 -17.64 13.70
C PRO A 35 -5.48 -19.08 14.20
N VAL A 36 -6.25 -19.94 13.53
CA VAL A 36 -6.31 -21.38 13.86
C VAL A 36 -5.05 -22.10 13.36
N LEU A 37 -4.51 -21.71 12.20
CA LEU A 37 -3.28 -22.30 11.66
C LEU A 37 -2.07 -22.05 12.58
N ILE A 38 -2.02 -20.93 13.31
CA ILE A 38 -0.93 -20.60 14.24
C ILE A 38 -0.74 -21.72 15.29
N GLU A 39 -1.79 -22.38 15.73
CA GLU A 39 -1.69 -23.51 16.67
C GLU A 39 -0.93 -24.71 16.07
N ALA A 40 -1.28 -25.11 14.85
CA ALA A 40 -0.56 -26.17 14.14
C ALA A 40 0.90 -25.80 13.82
N LEU A 41 1.15 -24.52 13.55
CA LEU A 41 2.51 -24.01 13.36
C LEU A 41 3.30 -24.05 14.69
N ALA A 42 2.66 -23.76 15.82
CA ALA A 42 3.27 -23.86 17.14
C ALA A 42 3.60 -25.32 17.53
N GLU A 43 2.77 -26.27 17.16
CA GLU A 43 3.09 -27.70 17.33
C GLU A 43 4.32 -28.10 16.50
N ARG A 44 4.41 -27.61 15.27
CA ARG A 44 5.47 -27.97 14.33
C ARG A 44 6.80 -27.26 14.59
N PHE A 45 6.77 -25.98 14.89
CA PHE A 45 7.97 -25.13 14.99
C PHE A 45 8.33 -24.71 16.42
N GLY A 46 7.41 -24.84 17.38
CA GLY A 46 7.65 -24.71 18.81
C GLY A 46 8.41 -23.46 19.21
N ALA A 47 9.66 -23.66 19.65
CA ALA A 47 10.55 -22.60 20.10
C ALA A 47 11.23 -21.79 18.97
N ALA A 48 10.98 -22.13 17.69
CA ALA A 48 11.50 -21.32 16.58
C ALA A 48 10.92 -19.90 16.62
N PRO A 49 11.72 -18.85 16.32
CA PRO A 49 11.23 -17.49 16.34
C PRO A 49 10.16 -17.28 15.26
N ALA A 50 9.08 -16.58 15.61
CA ALA A 50 8.01 -16.17 14.72
C ALA A 50 8.03 -14.66 14.46
N LEU A 51 8.03 -13.85 15.51
CA LEU A 51 7.98 -12.40 15.45
C LEU A 51 9.07 -11.81 16.34
N LEU A 52 9.83 -10.88 15.79
CA LEU A 52 10.94 -10.23 16.50
C LEU A 52 10.89 -8.72 16.30
N ASP A 53 11.19 -7.97 17.35
CA ASP A 53 11.60 -6.58 17.25
C ASP A 53 12.92 -6.36 18.02
N ARG A 54 13.27 -5.13 18.37
CA ARG A 54 14.51 -4.83 19.12
C ARG A 54 14.43 -5.22 20.61
N VAL A 55 13.25 -5.45 21.14
CA VAL A 55 12.98 -5.67 22.56
C VAL A 55 12.36 -7.04 22.80
N THR A 56 11.45 -7.46 21.93
CA THR A 56 10.62 -8.64 22.09
C THR A 56 10.91 -9.67 21.00
N SER A 57 11.02 -10.92 21.39
CA SER A 57 11.04 -12.07 20.48
C SER A 57 9.96 -13.05 20.91
N LEU A 58 9.02 -13.35 20.02
CA LEU A 58 8.01 -14.38 20.22
C LEU A 58 8.34 -15.59 19.35
N SER A 59 8.45 -16.74 19.97
CA SER A 59 8.45 -18.03 19.28
C SER A 59 7.04 -18.36 18.76
N TYR A 60 6.92 -19.40 17.92
CA TYR A 60 5.60 -19.87 17.47
C TYR A 60 4.73 -20.32 18.63
N ARG A 61 5.31 -20.93 19.68
CA ARG A 61 4.59 -21.35 20.89
C ARG A 61 4.06 -20.12 21.63
N GLU A 62 4.90 -19.16 21.93
CA GLU A 62 4.50 -17.94 22.64
C GLU A 62 3.48 -17.11 21.86
N LEU A 63 3.58 -17.09 20.52
CA LEU A 63 2.58 -16.46 19.67
C LEU A 63 1.22 -17.17 19.81
N ALA A 64 1.18 -18.50 19.74
CA ALA A 64 -0.05 -19.27 19.91
C ALA A 64 -0.66 -19.08 21.31
N ASP A 65 0.18 -19.09 22.34
CA ASP A 65 -0.24 -18.85 23.73
C ASP A 65 -0.93 -17.49 23.87
N LYS A 66 -0.32 -16.43 23.35
CA LYS A 66 -0.92 -15.08 23.34
C LYS A 66 -2.21 -15.02 22.51
N VAL A 67 -2.25 -15.66 21.33
CA VAL A 67 -3.46 -15.74 20.49
C VAL A 67 -4.62 -16.36 21.28
N ASN A 68 -4.35 -17.45 21.98
CA ASN A 68 -5.36 -18.13 22.83
C ASN A 68 -5.83 -17.24 23.99
N GLN A 69 -4.91 -16.52 24.63
CA GLN A 69 -5.22 -15.59 25.72
C GLN A 69 -6.05 -14.40 25.24
N TYR A 70 -5.71 -13.76 24.11
CA TYR A 70 -6.50 -12.66 23.54
C TYR A 70 -7.90 -13.13 23.08
N ALA A 71 -8.00 -14.35 22.54
CA ALA A 71 -9.31 -14.91 22.20
C ALA A 71 -10.19 -15.12 23.44
N ARG A 72 -9.61 -15.62 24.53
CA ARG A 72 -10.31 -15.76 25.82
C ARG A 72 -10.69 -14.42 26.42
N TRP A 73 -9.84 -13.41 26.28
CA TRP A 73 -10.18 -12.05 26.68
C TRP A 73 -11.42 -11.54 25.93
N ALA A 74 -11.47 -11.71 24.61
CA ALA A 74 -12.62 -11.29 23.82
C ALA A 74 -13.92 -11.95 24.31
N ARG A 75 -13.87 -13.24 24.62
CA ARG A 75 -15.02 -13.98 25.17
C ARG A 75 -15.40 -13.50 26.58
N ALA A 76 -14.41 -13.24 27.45
CA ALA A 76 -14.64 -12.70 28.80
C ALA A 76 -15.30 -11.29 28.75
N GLN A 77 -15.03 -10.51 27.69
CA GLN A 77 -15.73 -9.24 27.43
C GLN A 77 -17.10 -9.43 26.76
N ALA A 78 -17.57 -10.67 26.59
CA ALA A 78 -18.81 -11.02 25.88
C ALA A 78 -18.88 -10.41 24.48
N LEU A 79 -17.76 -10.39 23.76
CA LEU A 79 -17.73 -9.99 22.36
C LEU A 79 -18.28 -11.13 21.50
N ALA A 80 -19.33 -10.82 20.74
CA ALA A 80 -19.93 -11.76 19.81
C ALA A 80 -19.14 -11.82 18.46
N PRO A 81 -19.17 -12.96 17.74
CA PRO A 81 -18.67 -13.01 16.39
C PRO A 81 -19.28 -11.91 15.51
N GLY A 82 -18.44 -11.22 14.73
CA GLY A 82 -18.83 -10.10 13.90
C GLY A 82 -18.83 -8.73 14.58
N GLU A 83 -18.70 -8.65 15.91
CA GLU A 83 -18.47 -7.37 16.58
C GLU A 83 -17.07 -6.83 16.30
N VAL A 84 -16.91 -5.52 16.36
CA VAL A 84 -15.69 -4.83 15.93
C VAL A 84 -14.89 -4.31 17.11
N VAL A 85 -13.57 -4.51 17.04
CA VAL A 85 -12.57 -3.90 17.92
C VAL A 85 -11.57 -3.12 17.05
N CYS A 86 -11.34 -1.85 17.38
CA CYS A 86 -10.28 -1.06 16.76
C CYS A 86 -8.94 -1.32 17.45
N LEU A 87 -7.88 -1.44 16.65
CA LEU A 87 -6.51 -1.60 17.12
C LEU A 87 -5.68 -0.37 16.71
N TYR A 88 -5.20 0.39 17.70
CA TYR A 88 -4.41 1.61 17.53
C TYR A 88 -3.07 1.46 18.25
N MET A 89 -2.13 0.77 17.58
CA MET A 89 -0.83 0.40 18.13
C MET A 89 0.29 0.58 17.09
N PRO A 90 1.53 0.89 17.50
CA PRO A 90 2.70 0.85 16.62
C PRO A 90 3.06 -0.61 16.25
N ASN A 91 3.95 -0.76 15.27
CA ASN A 91 4.47 -2.07 14.89
C ASN A 91 5.22 -2.72 16.06
N CYS A 92 4.78 -3.89 16.47
CA CYS A 92 5.43 -4.75 17.46
C CYS A 92 4.89 -6.18 17.36
N PRO A 93 5.54 -7.19 17.96
CA PRO A 93 5.04 -8.57 17.98
C PRO A 93 3.63 -8.71 18.56
N ASP A 94 3.32 -7.98 19.62
CA ASP A 94 1.99 -8.01 20.24
C ASP A 94 0.88 -7.49 19.34
N TYR A 95 1.18 -6.60 18.38
CA TYR A 95 0.19 -6.15 17.39
C TYR A 95 -0.44 -7.34 16.65
N LEU A 96 0.41 -8.27 16.20
CA LEU A 96 -0.03 -9.49 15.49
C LEU A 96 -0.76 -10.44 16.44
N ALA A 97 -0.26 -10.62 17.66
CA ALA A 97 -0.89 -11.49 18.67
C ALA A 97 -2.32 -11.01 19.01
N VAL A 98 -2.52 -9.69 19.16
CA VAL A 98 -3.83 -9.08 19.43
C VAL A 98 -4.80 -9.36 18.29
N TRP A 99 -4.47 -8.97 17.04
CA TRP A 99 -5.45 -9.14 15.97
C TRP A 99 -5.70 -10.62 15.62
N LEU A 100 -4.69 -11.48 15.69
CA LEU A 100 -4.86 -12.91 15.51
C LEU A 100 -5.76 -13.51 16.61
N GLY A 101 -5.55 -13.14 17.88
CA GLY A 101 -6.36 -13.63 19.00
C GLY A 101 -7.80 -13.17 18.94
N LEU A 102 -8.05 -11.89 18.64
CA LEU A 102 -9.41 -11.37 18.50
C LEU A 102 -10.14 -12.02 17.31
N THR A 103 -9.47 -12.15 16.17
CA THR A 103 -10.06 -12.80 15.00
C THR A 103 -10.23 -14.32 15.19
N ARG A 104 -9.43 -14.97 16.08
CA ARG A 104 -9.66 -16.37 16.50
C ARG A 104 -11.01 -16.53 17.20
N ALA A 105 -11.45 -15.52 17.93
CA ALA A 105 -12.76 -15.47 18.58
C ALA A 105 -13.91 -14.99 17.66
N GLY A 106 -13.64 -14.78 16.36
CA GLY A 106 -14.62 -14.29 15.40
C GLY A 106 -14.87 -12.78 15.45
N VAL A 107 -14.08 -12.03 16.23
CA VAL A 107 -14.16 -10.57 16.33
C VAL A 107 -13.47 -9.96 15.11
N ILE A 108 -14.06 -8.91 14.54
CA ILE A 108 -13.46 -8.16 13.42
C ILE A 108 -12.50 -7.12 14.00
N VAL A 109 -11.27 -7.06 13.50
CA VAL A 109 -10.30 -6.06 13.96
C VAL A 109 -10.11 -4.96 12.91
N ALA A 110 -10.35 -3.72 13.31
CA ALA A 110 -10.13 -2.53 12.50
C ALA A 110 -8.74 -1.95 12.79
N LEU A 111 -7.85 -2.00 11.81
CA LEU A 111 -6.44 -1.64 11.95
C LEU A 111 -6.26 -0.14 11.71
N LEU A 112 -6.22 0.66 12.80
CA LEU A 112 -6.15 2.12 12.71
C LEU A 112 -4.76 2.63 12.35
N ASN A 113 -4.71 3.62 11.47
CA ASN A 113 -3.47 4.32 11.12
C ASN A 113 -2.99 5.17 12.30
N THR A 114 -1.80 4.87 12.80
CA THR A 114 -1.19 5.51 13.98
C THR A 114 -0.79 6.98 13.79
N ASN A 115 -0.83 7.48 12.54
CA ASN A 115 -0.58 8.90 12.25
C ASN A 115 -1.87 9.77 12.31
N LEU A 116 -3.04 9.15 12.47
CA LEU A 116 -4.30 9.90 12.56
C LEU A 116 -4.52 10.41 13.98
N THR A 117 -5.06 11.62 14.09
CA THR A 117 -5.47 12.28 15.33
C THR A 117 -6.81 12.99 15.14
N GLY A 118 -7.39 13.51 16.21
CA GLY A 118 -8.58 14.37 16.18
C GLY A 118 -9.75 13.76 15.40
N THR A 119 -10.40 14.58 14.58
CA THR A 119 -11.60 14.20 13.82
C THR A 119 -11.35 13.12 12.78
N ALA A 120 -10.14 13.04 12.20
CA ALA A 120 -9.79 11.99 11.22
C ALA A 120 -9.67 10.61 11.89
N LEU A 121 -9.10 10.54 13.10
CA LEU A 121 -9.07 9.32 13.89
C LEU A 121 -10.48 8.93 14.35
N ALA A 122 -11.27 9.90 14.85
CA ALA A 122 -12.65 9.67 15.25
C ALA A 122 -13.51 9.15 14.08
N HIS A 123 -13.34 9.71 12.89
CA HIS A 123 -14.01 9.20 11.68
C HIS A 123 -13.68 7.73 11.44
N SER A 124 -12.40 7.37 11.48
CA SER A 124 -11.96 5.99 11.25
C SER A 124 -12.51 5.01 12.29
N ILE A 125 -12.64 5.44 13.55
CA ILE A 125 -13.28 4.65 14.60
C ILE A 125 -14.78 4.51 14.33
N ASN A 126 -15.47 5.61 14.04
CA ASN A 126 -16.94 5.65 13.98
C ASN A 126 -17.53 4.87 12.78
N ILE A 127 -16.85 4.85 11.62
CA ILE A 127 -17.38 4.18 10.41
C ILE A 127 -17.49 2.66 10.56
N VAL A 128 -16.81 2.06 11.54
CA VAL A 128 -16.86 0.62 11.80
C VAL A 128 -17.63 0.28 13.09
N SER A 129 -18.14 1.27 13.82
CA SER A 129 -18.97 1.13 15.02
C SER A 129 -18.41 0.12 16.04
N PRO A 130 -17.20 0.30 16.59
CA PRO A 130 -16.55 -0.70 17.42
C PRO A 130 -17.13 -0.74 18.84
N ARG A 131 -17.01 -1.91 19.51
CA ARG A 131 -17.25 -2.04 20.96
C ARG A 131 -16.08 -1.52 21.78
N TYR A 132 -14.85 -1.79 21.30
CA TYR A 132 -13.62 -1.41 21.99
C TYR A 132 -12.64 -0.74 21.04
N VAL A 133 -11.79 0.10 21.61
CA VAL A 133 -10.57 0.61 21.00
C VAL A 133 -9.41 0.18 21.89
N ILE A 134 -8.53 -0.69 21.38
CA ILE A 134 -7.28 -1.05 22.04
C ILE A 134 -6.23 -0.04 21.62
N VAL A 135 -5.64 0.65 22.59
CA VAL A 135 -4.68 1.74 22.35
C VAL A 135 -3.37 1.42 23.02
N ALA A 136 -2.25 1.46 22.29
CA ALA A 136 -0.94 1.42 22.91
C ALA A 136 -0.74 2.65 23.83
N GLY A 137 -0.16 2.45 25.02
CA GLY A 137 0.02 3.53 25.98
C GLY A 137 0.70 4.77 25.39
N VAL A 138 1.70 4.58 24.53
CA VAL A 138 2.42 5.66 23.82
C VAL A 138 1.51 6.49 22.89
N LEU A 139 0.39 5.96 22.44
CA LEU A 139 -0.56 6.62 21.53
C LEU A 139 -1.79 7.20 22.27
N LEU A 140 -1.88 7.08 23.59
CA LEU A 140 -3.00 7.64 24.36
C LEU A 140 -3.19 9.14 24.16
N PRO A 141 -2.13 9.98 24.15
CA PRO A 141 -2.31 11.42 23.88
C PRO A 141 -2.98 11.69 22.52
N ALA A 142 -2.60 10.93 21.49
CA ALA A 142 -3.20 11.02 20.16
C ALA A 142 -4.65 10.51 20.16
N ALA A 143 -4.93 9.39 20.83
CA ALA A 143 -6.28 8.84 20.95
C ALA A 143 -7.25 9.81 21.67
N TRP A 144 -6.79 10.51 22.69
CA TRP A 144 -7.59 11.49 23.43
C TRP A 144 -8.00 12.70 22.60
N THR A 145 -7.25 13.07 21.55
CA THR A 145 -7.67 14.13 20.61
C THR A 145 -8.96 13.78 19.86
N ALA A 146 -9.24 12.48 19.69
CA ALA A 146 -10.44 11.98 19.03
C ALA A 146 -11.61 11.74 19.99
N ARG A 147 -11.36 11.63 21.31
CA ARG A 147 -12.29 11.10 22.31
C ARG A 147 -13.64 11.83 22.34
N ALA A 148 -13.64 13.16 22.19
CA ALA A 148 -14.86 13.97 22.20
C ALA A 148 -15.80 13.69 21.01
N HIS A 149 -15.26 13.10 19.92
CA HIS A 149 -15.99 12.80 18.70
C HIS A 149 -16.34 11.30 18.54
N VAL A 150 -16.01 10.48 19.56
CA VAL A 150 -16.31 9.04 19.59
C VAL A 150 -17.46 8.81 20.56
N PRO A 151 -18.48 7.98 20.19
CA PRO A 151 -19.62 7.70 21.05
C PRO A 151 -19.22 7.18 22.44
N GLY A 152 -19.94 7.58 23.47
CA GLY A 152 -19.66 7.18 24.87
C GLY A 152 -19.80 5.68 25.13
N SER A 153 -20.51 4.96 24.27
CA SER A 153 -20.64 3.49 24.31
C SER A 153 -19.37 2.74 23.92
N VAL A 154 -18.43 3.38 23.21
CA VAL A 154 -17.14 2.80 22.82
C VAL A 154 -16.19 2.80 24.02
N ARG A 155 -15.71 1.63 24.41
CA ARG A 155 -14.78 1.44 25.53
C ARG A 155 -13.34 1.49 25.06
N PHE A 156 -12.50 2.19 25.80
CA PHE A 156 -11.06 2.22 25.56
C PHE A 156 -10.35 1.32 26.55
N VAL A 157 -9.38 0.55 26.07
CA VAL A 157 -8.47 -0.26 26.88
C VAL A 157 -7.04 -0.01 26.41
N ALA A 158 -6.10 0.02 27.35
CA ALA A 158 -4.70 0.27 27.03
C ALA A 158 -3.94 -1.04 26.79
N HIS A 159 -2.87 -0.97 26.01
CA HIS A 159 -1.89 -2.03 25.82
C HIS A 159 -0.48 -1.46 26.08
N GLY A 160 0.22 -2.00 27.04
CA GLY A 160 1.59 -1.58 27.40
C GLY A 160 1.68 -0.12 27.86
N GLY A 161 2.88 0.27 28.28
CA GLY A 161 3.19 1.65 28.65
C GLY A 161 2.36 2.23 29.79
N GLU A 162 2.26 3.55 29.83
CA GLU A 162 1.38 4.26 30.78
C GLU A 162 -0.07 4.20 30.28
N ALA A 163 -0.96 3.70 31.12
CA ALA A 163 -2.36 3.46 30.77
C ALA A 163 -3.32 4.52 31.33
N GLY A 164 -2.86 5.41 32.21
CA GLY A 164 -3.75 6.28 33.00
C GLY A 164 -4.74 5.42 33.79
N ASP A 165 -6.02 5.83 33.79
CA ASP A 165 -7.10 5.11 34.46
C ASP A 165 -7.71 3.97 33.60
N LEU A 166 -7.16 3.70 32.40
CA LEU A 166 -7.70 2.65 31.53
C LEU A 166 -7.32 1.25 32.01
N PRO A 167 -8.23 0.28 31.91
CA PRO A 167 -7.88 -1.12 32.10
C PRO A 167 -6.84 -1.54 31.06
N ARG A 168 -5.90 -2.40 31.46
CA ARG A 168 -4.81 -2.87 30.62
C ARG A 168 -5.07 -4.29 30.11
N ILE A 169 -5.23 -4.43 28.80
CA ILE A 169 -5.50 -5.73 28.20
C ILE A 169 -4.29 -6.69 28.33
N ASP A 170 -3.06 -6.18 28.17
CA ASP A 170 -1.83 -6.95 28.28
C ASP A 170 -1.60 -7.54 29.68
N THR A 171 -2.12 -6.92 30.74
CA THR A 171 -2.10 -7.49 32.09
C THR A 171 -3.26 -8.45 32.32
N GLN A 172 -4.44 -8.16 31.77
CA GLN A 172 -5.61 -9.03 31.93
C GLN A 172 -5.43 -10.40 31.26
N ILE A 173 -4.77 -10.45 30.09
CA ILE A 173 -4.59 -11.73 29.37
C ILE A 173 -3.65 -12.68 30.11
N VAL A 174 -2.72 -12.19 30.91
CA VAL A 174 -1.75 -13.06 31.63
C VAL A 174 -2.45 -14.00 32.61
N GLU A 175 -3.61 -13.60 33.13
CA GLU A 175 -4.43 -14.42 34.03
C GLU A 175 -5.26 -15.48 33.30
N LEU A 176 -5.32 -15.44 31.95
CA LEU A 176 -6.10 -16.33 31.13
C LEU A 176 -5.26 -17.51 30.65
N ALA A 177 -5.89 -18.67 30.53
CA ALA A 177 -5.21 -19.87 30.05
C ALA A 177 -4.60 -19.65 28.65
N ALA A 178 -3.35 -20.08 28.48
CA ALA A 178 -2.64 -20.02 27.20
C ALA A 178 -2.86 -21.27 26.33
N THR A 179 -3.43 -22.33 26.90
CA THR A 179 -3.67 -23.60 26.21
C THR A 179 -4.58 -23.44 24.99
N GLN A 180 -4.44 -24.34 24.05
CA GLN A 180 -5.26 -24.40 22.83
C GLN A 180 -6.76 -24.35 23.15
N LEU A 181 -7.48 -23.54 22.37
CA LEU A 181 -8.93 -23.38 22.46
C LEU A 181 -9.63 -24.60 21.87
N THR A 182 -10.54 -25.18 22.62
CA THR A 182 -11.42 -26.24 22.10
C THR A 182 -12.53 -25.68 21.22
N ALA A 183 -13.09 -26.50 20.35
CA ALA A 183 -14.21 -26.09 19.49
C ALA A 183 -15.46 -25.68 20.31
N ASP A 184 -15.71 -26.34 21.43
CA ASP A 184 -16.82 -26.01 22.35
C ASP A 184 -16.58 -24.69 23.07
N GLU A 185 -15.34 -24.43 23.46
CA GLU A 185 -14.96 -23.15 24.09
C GLU A 185 -15.01 -21.98 23.08
N CYS A 186 -14.48 -22.17 21.90
CA CYS A 186 -14.42 -21.13 20.87
C CYS A 186 -14.43 -21.77 19.48
N PRO A 187 -15.59 -21.82 18.81
CA PRO A 187 -15.68 -22.30 17.43
C PRO A 187 -14.72 -21.57 16.51
N ALA A 188 -14.11 -22.27 15.57
CA ALA A 188 -13.24 -21.66 14.57
C ALA A 188 -14.05 -20.76 13.64
N PRO A 189 -13.57 -19.54 13.31
CA PRO A 189 -14.22 -18.68 12.33
C PRO A 189 -14.16 -19.32 10.93
N ALA A 190 -15.19 -19.07 10.11
CA ALA A 190 -15.23 -19.53 8.75
C ALA A 190 -14.32 -18.67 7.84
N LEU A 191 -13.88 -19.25 6.71
CA LEU A 191 -13.06 -18.50 5.74
C LEU A 191 -13.78 -17.27 5.17
N ASP A 192 -15.09 -17.32 5.03
CA ASP A 192 -15.88 -16.20 4.52
C ASP A 192 -16.18 -15.10 5.56
N ASP A 193 -15.95 -15.40 6.83
CA ASP A 193 -16.15 -14.41 7.88
C ASP A 193 -15.15 -13.25 7.70
N ARG A 194 -15.61 -12.04 7.99
CA ARG A 194 -14.75 -10.87 7.98
C ARG A 194 -13.76 -10.96 9.15
N ALA A 195 -12.48 -10.83 8.83
CA ALA A 195 -11.41 -10.80 9.81
C ALA A 195 -11.00 -9.38 10.18
N LEU A 196 -10.78 -8.54 9.15
CA LEU A 196 -10.19 -7.23 9.33
C LEU A 196 -10.98 -6.14 8.60
N TYR A 197 -10.86 -4.92 9.12
CA TYR A 197 -11.00 -3.69 8.36
C TYR A 197 -9.62 -3.07 8.17
N ILE A 198 -9.24 -2.83 6.92
CA ILE A 198 -8.00 -2.13 6.55
C ILE A 198 -8.38 -0.82 5.86
N TYR A 199 -7.85 0.30 6.38
CA TYR A 199 -8.21 1.61 5.86
C TYR A 199 -7.40 1.96 4.62
N THR A 200 -8.10 2.45 3.59
CA THR A 200 -7.50 2.97 2.36
C THR A 200 -7.74 4.47 2.25
N SER A 201 -6.77 5.22 1.73
CA SER A 201 -6.94 6.63 1.42
C SER A 201 -7.92 6.77 0.26
N GLY A 202 -9.10 7.33 0.52
CA GLY A 202 -10.05 7.67 -0.53
C GLY A 202 -9.57 8.86 -1.35
N THR A 203 -9.92 8.90 -2.64
CA THR A 203 -9.73 10.07 -3.52
C THR A 203 -10.50 11.31 -3.04
N THR A 204 -11.37 11.17 -2.06
CA THR A 204 -12.29 12.20 -1.53
C THR A 204 -11.94 12.67 -0.11
N GLY A 205 -10.76 12.33 0.42
CA GLY A 205 -10.23 12.88 1.67
C GLY A 205 -10.22 11.92 2.87
N LEU A 206 -11.35 11.49 3.40
CA LEU A 206 -11.37 10.65 4.63
C LEU A 206 -11.15 9.16 4.32
N PRO A 207 -10.48 8.41 5.23
CA PRO A 207 -10.21 6.99 5.07
C PRO A 207 -11.49 6.15 4.94
N LYS A 208 -11.45 5.12 4.08
CA LYS A 208 -12.51 4.13 3.91
C LYS A 208 -12.06 2.79 4.47
N ALA A 209 -12.91 2.11 5.21
CA ALA A 209 -12.64 0.79 5.79
C ALA A 209 -12.94 -0.30 4.74
N ALA A 210 -11.89 -0.89 4.15
CA ALA A 210 -12.01 -2.02 3.25
C ALA A 210 -12.27 -3.32 4.02
N ASN A 211 -13.20 -4.12 3.54
CA ASN A 211 -13.51 -5.44 4.09
C ASN A 211 -12.39 -6.42 3.71
N VAL A 212 -11.95 -7.22 4.68
CA VAL A 212 -10.97 -8.30 4.46
C VAL A 212 -11.44 -9.55 5.20
N SER A 213 -11.82 -10.58 4.44
CA SER A 213 -12.22 -11.89 4.98
C SER A 213 -11.01 -12.72 5.40
N HIS A 214 -11.23 -13.74 6.22
CA HIS A 214 -10.21 -14.76 6.51
C HIS A 214 -9.73 -15.45 5.24
N LEU A 215 -10.63 -15.68 4.27
CA LEU A 215 -10.27 -16.22 2.96
C LEU A 215 -9.20 -15.37 2.28
N ARG A 216 -9.38 -14.06 2.26
CA ARG A 216 -8.45 -13.12 1.64
C ARG A 216 -7.11 -13.08 2.38
N VAL A 217 -7.13 -13.08 3.71
CA VAL A 217 -5.90 -13.20 4.53
C VAL A 217 -5.12 -14.46 4.17
N MET A 218 -5.80 -15.60 4.08
CA MET A 218 -5.18 -16.88 3.73
C MET A 218 -4.67 -16.90 2.28
N GLN A 219 -5.46 -16.37 1.33
CA GLN A 219 -5.05 -16.28 -0.07
C GLN A 219 -3.79 -15.42 -0.22
N TRP A 220 -3.74 -14.23 0.37
CA TRP A 220 -2.55 -13.38 0.30
C TRP A 220 -1.33 -14.05 0.93
N SER A 221 -1.48 -14.60 2.13
CA SER A 221 -0.39 -15.26 2.84
C SER A 221 0.23 -16.41 2.03
N HIS A 222 -0.59 -17.31 1.49
CA HIS A 222 -0.10 -18.47 0.75
C HIS A 222 0.34 -18.13 -0.67
N TRP A 223 -0.33 -17.17 -1.32
CA TRP A 223 0.05 -16.73 -2.66
C TRP A 223 1.46 -16.13 -2.66
N PHE A 224 1.71 -15.17 -1.75
CA PHE A 224 3.04 -14.56 -1.65
C PHE A 224 4.09 -15.53 -1.11
N ALA A 225 3.72 -16.45 -0.21
CA ALA A 225 4.63 -17.53 0.19
C ALA A 225 5.10 -18.37 -1.02
N GLY A 226 4.19 -18.67 -1.95
CA GLY A 226 4.51 -19.38 -3.18
C GLY A 226 5.35 -18.58 -4.15
N LEU A 227 5.00 -17.31 -4.39
CA LEU A 227 5.75 -16.42 -5.27
C LEU A 227 7.20 -16.22 -4.79
N MET A 228 7.38 -15.98 -3.49
CA MET A 228 8.71 -15.79 -2.87
C MET A 228 9.44 -17.10 -2.56
N ASN A 229 8.80 -18.25 -2.78
CA ASN A 229 9.32 -19.56 -2.36
C ASN A 229 9.79 -19.57 -0.90
N THR A 230 8.93 -19.11 0.00
CA THR A 230 9.27 -18.93 1.41
C THR A 230 9.57 -20.25 2.09
N GLN A 231 10.65 -20.29 2.85
CA GLN A 231 11.14 -21.46 3.61
C GLN A 231 11.10 -21.18 5.13
N PRO A 232 11.11 -22.22 5.97
CA PRO A 232 11.20 -22.04 7.43
C PRO A 232 12.45 -21.30 7.91
N SER A 233 13.53 -21.31 7.12
CA SER A 233 14.76 -20.57 7.42
C SER A 233 14.70 -19.11 7.01
N ASP A 234 13.66 -18.67 6.28
CA ASP A 234 13.55 -17.28 5.85
C ASP A 234 13.17 -16.34 6.99
N ARG A 235 13.74 -15.16 6.91
CA ARG A 235 13.46 -14.05 7.81
C ARG A 235 13.13 -12.80 7.01
N MET A 236 11.90 -12.32 7.18
CA MET A 236 11.40 -11.11 6.53
C MET A 236 11.75 -9.88 7.35
N TYR A 237 12.38 -8.89 6.73
CA TYR A 237 12.48 -7.55 7.30
C TYR A 237 11.24 -6.75 6.91
N ASP A 238 10.48 -6.33 7.89
CA ASP A 238 9.25 -5.55 7.71
C ASP A 238 9.27 -4.30 8.59
N CYS A 239 9.39 -3.15 7.93
CA CYS A 239 9.33 -1.82 8.54
C CYS A 239 8.12 -1.03 8.05
N LEU A 240 7.21 -1.69 7.33
CA LEU A 240 5.98 -1.09 6.84
C LEU A 240 4.90 -1.10 7.92
N PRO A 241 3.97 -0.14 7.89
CA PRO A 241 2.91 -0.12 8.89
C PRO A 241 2.05 -1.39 8.87
N LEU A 242 1.90 -2.04 10.03
CA LEU A 242 1.08 -3.24 10.19
C LEU A 242 -0.42 -2.99 10.00
N TYR A 243 -0.86 -1.76 10.06
CA TYR A 243 -2.25 -1.39 9.76
C TYR A 243 -2.58 -1.37 8.26
N HIS A 244 -1.60 -1.62 7.37
CA HIS A 244 -1.82 -1.80 5.94
C HIS A 244 -1.68 -3.26 5.52
N SER A 245 -2.38 -3.64 4.45
CA SER A 245 -2.36 -5.00 3.92
C SER A 245 -0.96 -5.51 3.57
N VAL A 246 -0.07 -4.63 3.10
CA VAL A 246 1.29 -4.98 2.69
C VAL A 246 2.15 -5.40 3.90
N GLY A 247 2.27 -4.54 4.91
CA GLY A 247 3.00 -4.87 6.15
C GLY A 247 2.24 -5.89 6.99
N GLY A 248 0.97 -5.60 7.32
CA GLY A 248 0.20 -6.37 8.30
C GLY A 248 -0.22 -7.77 7.88
N VAL A 249 -0.34 -8.06 6.58
CA VAL A 249 -0.83 -9.37 6.10
C VAL A 249 0.12 -10.01 5.09
N VAL A 250 0.55 -9.28 4.05
CA VAL A 250 1.40 -9.86 3.00
C VAL A 250 2.78 -10.22 3.55
N ALA A 251 3.50 -9.25 4.13
CA ALA A 251 4.84 -9.46 4.65
C ALA A 251 4.87 -10.51 5.77
N THR A 252 3.95 -10.37 6.72
CA THR A 252 3.89 -11.26 7.89
C THR A 252 3.35 -12.63 7.54
N GLY A 253 2.18 -12.70 6.89
CA GLY A 253 1.49 -13.94 6.58
C GLY A 253 2.29 -14.84 5.65
N ALA A 254 2.91 -14.28 4.59
CA ALA A 254 3.68 -15.05 3.63
C ALA A 254 4.85 -15.83 4.24
N VAL A 255 5.37 -15.35 5.34
CA VAL A 255 6.49 -16.00 6.04
C VAL A 255 5.99 -16.92 7.14
N LEU A 256 5.02 -16.47 7.95
CA LEU A 256 4.47 -17.25 9.06
C LEU A 256 3.85 -18.57 8.60
N VAL A 257 3.06 -18.58 7.51
CA VAL A 257 2.41 -19.83 7.02
C VAL A 257 3.42 -20.92 6.58
N ARG A 258 4.70 -20.57 6.48
CA ARG A 258 5.78 -21.49 6.12
C ARG A 258 6.74 -21.80 7.27
N GLY A 259 6.55 -21.22 8.44
CA GLY A 259 7.41 -21.45 9.61
C GLY A 259 8.64 -20.58 9.67
N GLY A 260 8.73 -19.53 8.83
CA GLY A 260 9.78 -18.51 8.89
C GLY A 260 9.49 -17.45 9.95
N SER A 261 10.32 -16.42 10.03
CA SER A 261 10.20 -15.35 11.03
C SER A 261 10.13 -13.96 10.42
N VAL A 262 9.57 -13.01 11.17
CA VAL A 262 9.43 -11.61 10.75
C VAL A 262 10.16 -10.72 11.75
N VAL A 263 11.08 -9.90 11.24
CA VAL A 263 11.74 -8.82 12.00
C VAL A 263 10.94 -7.55 11.76
N LEU A 264 10.25 -7.13 12.79
CA LEU A 264 9.43 -5.92 12.78
C LEU A 264 10.25 -4.71 13.20
N ARG A 265 10.07 -3.60 12.50
CA ARG A 265 10.56 -2.29 12.91
C ARG A 265 9.39 -1.31 12.98
N GLU A 266 9.40 -0.46 14.00
CA GLU A 266 8.33 0.53 14.19
C GLU A 266 8.26 1.50 13.02
N LYS A 267 9.43 1.92 12.52
CA LYS A 267 9.59 2.85 11.40
C LYS A 267 10.79 2.48 10.55
N PHE A 268 10.73 2.83 9.29
CA PHE A 268 11.89 2.74 8.40
C PHE A 268 12.97 3.75 8.80
N SER A 269 14.22 3.28 8.80
CA SER A 269 15.42 4.11 8.93
C SER A 269 16.44 3.68 7.88
N ALA A 270 16.71 4.54 6.90
CA ALA A 270 17.69 4.23 5.87
C ALA A 270 19.11 4.03 6.44
N ARG A 271 19.42 4.71 7.56
CA ARG A 271 20.70 4.59 8.26
C ARG A 271 20.86 3.24 8.98
N GLU A 272 19.80 2.77 9.63
CA GLU A 272 19.82 1.54 10.43
C GLU A 272 19.53 0.28 9.59
N PHE A 273 19.12 0.44 8.32
CA PHE A 273 18.63 -0.65 7.49
C PHE A 273 19.67 -1.76 7.31
N TRP A 274 20.86 -1.44 6.81
CA TRP A 274 21.89 -2.46 6.56
C TRP A 274 22.42 -3.13 7.83
N PRO A 275 22.72 -2.39 8.92
CA PRO A 275 23.00 -2.99 10.22
C PRO A 275 21.91 -3.97 10.69
N ASP A 276 20.63 -3.58 10.62
CA ASP A 276 19.52 -4.43 11.00
C ASP A 276 19.45 -5.70 10.13
N ILE A 277 19.53 -5.55 8.80
CA ILE A 277 19.48 -6.69 7.85
C ILE A 277 20.57 -7.72 8.16
N VAL A 278 21.80 -7.26 8.41
CA VAL A 278 22.95 -8.14 8.69
C VAL A 278 22.85 -8.77 10.07
N GLN A 279 22.56 -7.97 11.10
CA GLN A 279 22.45 -8.44 12.48
C GLN A 279 21.36 -9.50 12.62
N GLU A 280 20.18 -9.23 12.05
CA GLU A 280 19.03 -10.12 12.11
C GLU A 280 19.09 -11.25 11.06
N ARG A 281 20.08 -11.24 10.18
CA ARG A 281 20.22 -12.22 9.07
C ARG A 281 18.95 -12.34 8.23
N CYS A 282 18.39 -11.19 7.83
CA CYS A 282 17.19 -11.17 7.01
C CYS A 282 17.51 -11.68 5.60
N SER A 283 16.65 -12.56 5.08
CA SER A 283 16.73 -13.13 3.74
C SER A 283 15.72 -12.53 2.77
N LEU A 284 14.68 -11.89 3.31
CA LEU A 284 13.59 -11.25 2.57
C LEU A 284 13.41 -9.82 3.06
N PHE A 285 13.04 -8.91 2.16
CA PHE A 285 12.69 -7.53 2.47
C PHE A 285 11.37 -7.15 1.81
N GLN A 286 10.41 -6.67 2.63
CA GLN A 286 9.18 -6.09 2.12
C GLN A 286 9.36 -4.59 1.93
N TYR A 287 9.33 -4.13 0.68
CA TYR A 287 9.58 -2.72 0.35
C TYR A 287 8.35 -1.99 -0.19
N ILE A 288 8.44 -0.67 -0.17
CA ILE A 288 7.76 0.27 -1.05
C ILE A 288 8.84 1.00 -1.83
N GLY A 289 8.64 1.32 -3.11
CA GLY A 289 9.67 1.88 -4.00
C GLY A 289 10.42 3.08 -3.44
N GLU A 290 9.75 3.94 -2.65
CA GLU A 290 10.38 5.07 -1.96
C GLU A 290 11.48 4.64 -0.98
N LEU A 291 11.32 3.51 -0.29
CA LEU A 291 12.38 3.01 0.62
C LEU A 291 13.64 2.65 -0.16
N CYS A 292 13.50 2.05 -1.34
CA CYS A 292 14.62 1.73 -2.21
C CYS A 292 15.35 3.01 -2.68
N ARG A 293 14.59 4.07 -3.00
CA ARG A 293 15.15 5.38 -3.35
C ARG A 293 15.92 6.00 -2.17
N TYR A 294 15.37 5.95 -0.96
CA TYR A 294 16.04 6.46 0.24
C TYR A 294 17.34 5.70 0.54
N LEU A 295 17.36 4.38 0.31
CA LEU A 295 18.58 3.58 0.48
C LEU A 295 19.64 3.96 -0.55
N LEU A 296 19.26 4.19 -1.80
CA LEU A 296 20.19 4.65 -2.84
C LEU A 296 20.80 6.03 -2.54
N ALA A 297 20.03 6.91 -1.90
CA ALA A 297 20.51 8.25 -1.53
C ALA A 297 21.47 8.25 -0.34
N GLN A 298 21.62 7.13 0.39
CA GLN A 298 22.59 7.03 1.48
C GLN A 298 24.02 6.87 0.96
N PRO A 299 25.02 7.40 1.68
CA PRO A 299 26.41 7.07 1.40
C PRO A 299 26.65 5.56 1.56
N PRO A 300 27.69 4.99 0.91
CA PRO A 300 28.00 3.57 1.03
C PRO A 300 28.19 3.12 2.49
N HIS A 301 27.64 1.95 2.84
CA HIS A 301 27.76 1.35 4.16
C HIS A 301 28.49 -0.01 4.08
N PRO A 302 29.38 -0.36 5.03
CA PRO A 302 30.12 -1.64 5.01
C PRO A 302 29.24 -2.88 4.96
N ASP A 303 28.04 -2.81 5.52
CA ASP A 303 27.11 -3.93 5.58
C ASP A 303 26.30 -4.17 4.28
N GLU A 304 26.37 -3.24 3.31
CA GLU A 304 25.73 -3.40 2.00
C GLU A 304 26.19 -4.66 1.24
N SER A 305 27.41 -5.12 1.47
CA SER A 305 27.96 -6.33 0.84
C SER A 305 27.90 -7.57 1.74
N ARG A 306 27.44 -7.43 3.00
CA ARG A 306 27.45 -8.51 4.01
C ARG A 306 26.08 -9.15 4.21
N HIS A 307 25.04 -8.57 3.63
CA HIS A 307 23.67 -9.05 3.80
C HIS A 307 23.43 -10.41 3.11
N THR A 308 22.36 -11.08 3.54
CA THR A 308 21.88 -12.37 3.00
C THR A 308 20.53 -12.25 2.30
N LEU A 309 20.12 -11.05 1.90
CA LEU A 309 18.88 -10.86 1.16
C LEU A 309 18.92 -11.62 -0.16
N ARG A 310 17.97 -12.52 -0.34
CA ARG A 310 17.80 -13.30 -1.57
C ARG A 310 16.67 -12.77 -2.46
N LEU A 311 15.72 -12.03 -1.86
CA LEU A 311 14.59 -11.47 -2.58
C LEU A 311 14.05 -10.24 -1.85
N CYS A 312 13.77 -9.19 -2.63
CA CYS A 312 12.97 -8.05 -2.19
C CYS A 312 11.60 -8.10 -2.84
N CYS A 313 10.53 -8.03 -2.04
CA CYS A 313 9.14 -8.05 -2.51
C CYS A 313 8.47 -6.72 -2.20
N GLY A 314 7.78 -6.11 -3.16
CA GLY A 314 7.11 -4.85 -2.91
C GLY A 314 6.36 -4.27 -4.08
N ASN A 315 6.09 -2.98 -4.00
CA ASN A 315 5.35 -2.25 -5.02
C ASN A 315 5.82 -0.80 -5.15
N GLY A 316 5.60 -0.22 -6.32
CA GLY A 316 5.93 1.17 -6.61
C GLY A 316 7.40 1.43 -6.88
N LEU A 317 8.17 0.42 -7.28
CA LEU A 317 9.57 0.59 -7.64
C LEU A 317 9.70 1.21 -9.03
N ARG A 318 10.17 2.44 -9.06
CA ARG A 318 10.32 3.22 -10.29
C ARG A 318 11.44 2.64 -11.18
N PRO A 319 11.32 2.77 -12.53
CA PRO A 319 12.32 2.24 -13.46
C PRO A 319 13.73 2.81 -13.21
N ASP A 320 13.83 4.11 -12.90
CA ASP A 320 15.09 4.81 -12.61
C ASP A 320 15.75 4.39 -11.29
N VAL A 321 15.00 3.79 -10.37
CA VAL A 321 15.47 3.27 -9.09
C VAL A 321 15.83 1.78 -9.18
N TRP A 322 15.14 1.01 -10.02
CA TRP A 322 15.20 -0.45 -10.05
C TRP A 322 16.61 -0.99 -10.30
N GLU A 323 17.17 -0.65 -11.47
CA GLU A 323 18.49 -1.17 -11.84
C GLU A 323 19.61 -0.68 -10.92
N PRO A 324 19.70 0.63 -10.56
CA PRO A 324 20.69 1.10 -9.60
C PRO A 324 20.58 0.41 -8.23
N PHE A 325 19.36 0.19 -7.72
CA PHE A 325 19.13 -0.50 -6.46
C PHE A 325 19.61 -1.95 -6.52
N GLN A 326 19.23 -2.67 -7.55
CA GLN A 326 19.59 -4.07 -7.74
C GLN A 326 21.12 -4.24 -7.90
N GLN A 327 21.77 -3.35 -8.65
CA GLN A 327 23.21 -3.40 -8.91
C GLN A 327 24.03 -3.02 -7.68
N ARG A 328 23.73 -1.87 -7.05
CA ARG A 328 24.49 -1.40 -5.88
C ARG A 328 24.44 -2.39 -4.73
N PHE A 329 23.28 -2.90 -4.43
CA PHE A 329 23.07 -3.77 -3.27
C PHE A 329 23.09 -5.26 -3.62
N HIS A 330 23.45 -5.64 -4.84
CA HIS A 330 23.55 -7.04 -5.29
C HIS A 330 22.31 -7.88 -4.98
N ILE A 331 21.10 -7.29 -5.13
CA ILE A 331 19.85 -7.98 -4.84
C ILE A 331 19.58 -9.03 -5.92
N PRO A 332 19.54 -10.33 -5.59
CA PRO A 332 19.38 -11.39 -6.60
C PRO A 332 18.05 -11.35 -7.34
N GLN A 333 16.96 -11.01 -6.62
CA GLN A 333 15.62 -11.02 -7.19
C GLN A 333 14.75 -9.89 -6.60
N ILE A 334 14.06 -9.18 -7.47
CA ILE A 334 13.01 -8.22 -7.11
C ILE A 334 11.68 -8.77 -7.62
N LEU A 335 10.71 -8.92 -6.72
CA LEU A 335 9.32 -9.27 -7.00
C LEU A 335 8.46 -8.03 -6.82
N GLU A 336 8.12 -7.38 -7.92
CA GLU A 336 7.20 -6.25 -7.93
C GLU A 336 5.77 -6.74 -8.10
N TYR A 337 4.80 -6.07 -7.47
CA TYR A 337 3.39 -6.41 -7.66
C TYR A 337 2.49 -5.18 -7.55
N TYR A 338 1.28 -5.32 -8.04
CA TYR A 338 0.19 -4.37 -7.87
C TYR A 338 -1.04 -5.09 -7.34
N ALA A 339 -1.66 -4.55 -6.31
CA ALA A 339 -2.94 -5.02 -5.79
C ALA A 339 -3.68 -3.87 -5.07
N ALA A 340 -5.00 -3.98 -4.98
CA ALA A 340 -5.84 -3.13 -4.15
C ALA A 340 -6.43 -3.95 -3.00
N THR A 341 -6.48 -3.36 -1.80
CA THR A 341 -6.95 -4.05 -0.58
C THR A 341 -8.38 -4.58 -0.73
N GLU A 342 -9.27 -3.76 -1.28
CA GLU A 342 -10.68 -4.07 -1.51
C GLU A 342 -10.95 -4.80 -2.83
N GLY A 343 -9.98 -4.76 -3.75
CA GLY A 343 -10.18 -5.08 -5.16
C GLY A 343 -10.02 -6.54 -5.52
N SER A 344 -10.37 -6.83 -6.78
CA SER A 344 -10.20 -8.12 -7.45
C SER A 344 -9.13 -8.09 -8.54
N PHE A 345 -8.38 -6.99 -8.65
CA PHE A 345 -7.33 -6.77 -9.65
C PHE A 345 -5.95 -6.89 -8.99
N SER A 346 -5.10 -7.74 -9.52
CA SER A 346 -3.72 -7.87 -9.08
C SER A 346 -2.80 -8.29 -10.23
N LEU A 347 -1.57 -7.80 -10.21
CA LEU A 347 -0.52 -8.09 -11.17
C LEU A 347 0.76 -8.44 -10.43
N TYR A 348 1.59 -9.31 -11.03
CA TYR A 348 2.85 -9.75 -10.43
C TYR A 348 3.96 -9.78 -11.49
N ASN A 349 5.10 -9.20 -11.17
CA ASN A 349 6.31 -9.17 -11.98
C ASN A 349 7.31 -10.20 -11.43
N CYS A 350 7.03 -11.47 -11.70
CA CYS A 350 7.90 -12.56 -11.28
C CYS A 350 9.16 -12.66 -12.14
N GLU A 351 9.16 -12.03 -13.30
CA GLU A 351 10.26 -12.03 -14.27
C GLU A 351 11.34 -11.00 -13.94
N GLY A 352 11.06 -10.06 -13.02
CA GLY A 352 11.99 -8.98 -12.68
C GLY A 352 12.20 -7.99 -13.83
N LYS A 353 11.16 -7.72 -14.66
CA LYS A 353 11.24 -6.77 -15.77
C LYS A 353 11.21 -5.35 -15.24
N PRO A 354 12.30 -4.55 -15.35
CA PRO A 354 12.34 -3.21 -14.80
C PRO A 354 11.21 -2.32 -15.31
N GLY A 355 10.58 -1.58 -14.38
CA GLY A 355 9.50 -0.64 -14.67
C GLY A 355 8.13 -1.26 -14.94
N ALA A 356 8.04 -2.56 -15.18
CA ALA A 356 6.75 -3.22 -15.29
C ALA A 356 6.20 -3.56 -13.90
N ILE A 357 4.91 -3.29 -13.66
CA ILE A 357 4.24 -3.68 -12.41
C ILE A 357 3.81 -5.15 -12.40
N GLY A 358 3.78 -5.81 -13.55
CA GLY A 358 3.51 -7.22 -13.67
C GLY A 358 2.74 -7.60 -14.93
N ARG A 359 2.43 -8.88 -15.02
CA ARG A 359 1.55 -9.43 -16.06
C ARG A 359 0.73 -10.58 -15.53
N ILE A 360 -0.25 -11.00 -16.30
CA ILE A 360 -0.97 -12.26 -16.07
C ILE A 360 -0.51 -13.23 -17.15
N PRO A 361 0.10 -14.36 -16.79
CA PRO A 361 0.48 -15.37 -17.75
C PRO A 361 -0.72 -15.89 -18.55
N PRO A 362 -0.58 -16.21 -19.85
CA PRO A 362 -1.69 -16.64 -20.70
C PRO A 362 -2.50 -17.80 -20.13
N PHE A 363 -1.85 -18.76 -19.46
CA PHE A 363 -2.53 -19.91 -18.86
C PHE A 363 -3.40 -19.56 -17.65
N LEU A 364 -3.25 -18.35 -17.06
CA LEU A 364 -4.08 -17.83 -15.95
C LEU A 364 -5.09 -16.77 -16.38
N ALA A 365 -5.05 -16.30 -17.62
CA ALA A 365 -5.89 -15.21 -18.09
C ALA A 365 -7.39 -15.49 -17.94
N HIS A 366 -7.80 -16.76 -18.02
CA HIS A 366 -9.19 -17.18 -17.81
C HIS A 366 -9.64 -17.14 -16.34
N ARG A 367 -8.70 -17.18 -15.37
CA ARG A 367 -9.01 -17.19 -13.94
C ARG A 367 -9.04 -15.77 -13.35
N THR A 368 -8.30 -14.85 -13.93
CA THR A 368 -8.15 -13.46 -13.50
C THR A 368 -8.38 -12.51 -14.68
N PRO A 369 -9.64 -12.36 -15.14
CA PRO A 369 -9.93 -11.47 -16.25
C PRO A 369 -9.67 -10.02 -15.85
N VAL A 370 -8.71 -9.39 -16.56
CA VAL A 370 -8.38 -7.98 -16.41
C VAL A 370 -8.39 -7.30 -17.77
N ALA A 371 -8.69 -6.01 -17.79
CA ALA A 371 -8.72 -5.22 -19.02
C ALA A 371 -8.23 -3.79 -18.76
N LEU A 372 -7.84 -3.12 -19.84
CA LEU A 372 -7.71 -1.67 -19.91
C LEU A 372 -8.82 -1.13 -20.79
N VAL A 373 -9.55 -0.15 -20.29
CA VAL A 373 -10.61 0.55 -21.02
C VAL A 373 -10.17 1.98 -21.30
N LYS A 374 -10.50 2.48 -22.50
CA LYS A 374 -10.23 3.88 -22.85
C LYS A 374 -10.90 4.80 -21.84
N PHE A 375 -10.19 5.83 -21.44
CA PHE A 375 -10.62 6.73 -20.40
C PHE A 375 -10.65 8.16 -20.91
N ASP A 376 -11.73 8.89 -20.66
CA ASP A 376 -11.86 10.30 -20.92
C ASP A 376 -11.57 11.10 -19.63
N ASP A 377 -10.38 11.67 -19.53
CA ASP A 377 -9.96 12.46 -18.37
C ASP A 377 -10.81 13.71 -18.15
N ALA A 378 -11.38 14.29 -19.21
CA ALA A 378 -12.22 15.49 -19.11
C ALA A 378 -13.57 15.17 -18.46
N GLN A 379 -14.13 13.99 -18.77
CA GLN A 379 -15.38 13.52 -18.20
C GLN A 379 -15.19 12.69 -16.93
N GLY A 380 -13.96 12.23 -16.66
CA GLY A 380 -13.64 11.34 -15.53
C GLY A 380 -14.29 9.96 -15.64
N GLN A 381 -14.54 9.49 -16.86
CA GLN A 381 -15.28 8.25 -17.12
C GLN A 381 -14.66 7.42 -18.26
N PRO A 382 -14.85 6.08 -18.25
CA PRO A 382 -14.51 5.23 -19.39
C PRO A 382 -15.31 5.61 -20.65
N VAL A 383 -14.63 5.59 -21.79
CA VAL A 383 -15.24 5.83 -23.10
C VAL A 383 -16.12 4.65 -23.49
N ARG A 384 -17.33 4.93 -23.99
CA ARG A 384 -18.30 3.92 -24.42
C ARG A 384 -18.62 4.07 -25.91
N ASP A 385 -18.94 2.95 -26.55
CA ASP A 385 -19.43 2.88 -27.93
C ASP A 385 -20.94 3.21 -28.01
N GLU A 386 -21.50 3.14 -29.24
CA GLU A 386 -22.93 3.39 -29.51
C GLU A 386 -23.85 2.39 -28.79
N ALA A 387 -23.37 1.18 -28.48
CA ALA A 387 -24.14 0.18 -27.72
C ALA A 387 -24.07 0.43 -26.19
N GLY A 388 -23.31 1.45 -25.75
CA GLY A 388 -23.09 1.80 -24.35
C GLY A 388 -22.11 0.88 -23.65
N LEU A 389 -21.27 0.14 -24.39
CA LEU A 389 -20.21 -0.73 -23.86
C LEU A 389 -18.84 -0.01 -23.88
N CYS A 390 -17.95 -0.38 -22.97
CA CYS A 390 -16.64 0.24 -22.88
C CYS A 390 -15.71 -0.22 -24.01
N ILE A 391 -14.88 0.70 -24.51
CA ILE A 391 -13.91 0.43 -25.55
C ILE A 391 -12.59 0.00 -24.92
N ARG A 392 -12.04 -1.15 -25.37
CA ARG A 392 -10.71 -1.62 -24.93
C ARG A 392 -9.60 -0.74 -25.49
N CYS A 393 -8.55 -0.55 -24.69
CA CYS A 393 -7.31 0.08 -25.16
C CYS A 393 -6.57 -0.79 -26.16
N ALA A 394 -5.90 -0.13 -27.11
CA ALA A 394 -4.92 -0.77 -27.98
C ALA A 394 -3.61 -1.08 -27.19
N VAL A 395 -2.70 -1.79 -27.84
CA VAL A 395 -1.35 -2.04 -27.29
C VAL A 395 -0.64 -0.71 -27.05
N ASN A 396 -0.08 -0.54 -25.85
CA ASN A 396 0.59 0.67 -25.37
C ASN A 396 -0.33 1.91 -25.19
N GLU A 397 -1.62 1.81 -25.44
CA GLU A 397 -2.58 2.87 -25.14
C GLU A 397 -2.88 2.89 -23.63
N ALA A 398 -2.86 4.08 -23.03
CA ALA A 398 -3.21 4.27 -21.63
C ALA A 398 -4.73 4.23 -21.42
N GLY A 399 -5.18 3.61 -20.33
CA GLY A 399 -6.57 3.59 -19.92
C GLY A 399 -6.78 3.06 -18.53
N GLU A 400 -8.01 3.12 -18.02
CA GLU A 400 -8.32 2.65 -16.66
C GLU A 400 -8.20 1.11 -16.59
N ALA A 401 -7.45 0.64 -15.61
CA ALA A 401 -7.33 -0.78 -15.32
C ALA A 401 -8.54 -1.27 -14.54
N ILE A 402 -9.14 -2.37 -15.01
CA ILE A 402 -10.34 -2.96 -14.41
C ILE A 402 -10.20 -4.48 -14.26
N GLY A 403 -10.78 -5.04 -13.19
CA GLY A 403 -10.85 -6.48 -12.95
C GLY A 403 -12.27 -6.99 -12.90
N GLN A 404 -12.58 -8.10 -13.59
CA GLN A 404 -13.91 -8.65 -13.59
C GLN A 404 -14.32 -9.13 -12.20
N ILE A 405 -15.54 -8.77 -11.79
CA ILE A 405 -16.17 -9.25 -10.56
C ILE A 405 -16.92 -10.55 -10.89
N SER A 406 -16.52 -11.65 -10.26
CA SER A 406 -17.21 -12.93 -10.45
C SER A 406 -18.49 -12.97 -9.63
N GLY A 407 -19.64 -13.16 -10.31
CA GLY A 407 -20.97 -13.18 -9.68
C GLY A 407 -21.40 -14.53 -9.07
N ALA A 408 -20.59 -15.58 -9.17
CA ALA A 408 -20.99 -16.92 -8.69
C ALA A 408 -20.29 -17.26 -7.35
N ALA A 409 -21.06 -17.60 -6.34
CA ALA A 409 -20.57 -18.24 -5.13
C ALA A 409 -19.76 -19.50 -5.50
N GLY A 410 -18.47 -19.52 -5.11
CA GLY A 410 -17.57 -20.66 -5.37
C GLY A 410 -16.46 -20.41 -6.40
N LYS A 411 -16.45 -19.33 -7.16
CA LYS A 411 -15.31 -18.93 -7.99
C LYS A 411 -14.51 -17.85 -7.28
N HIS A 412 -13.37 -18.21 -6.71
CA HIS A 412 -12.57 -17.37 -5.82
C HIS A 412 -11.68 -16.33 -6.54
N GLY A 413 -11.48 -16.44 -7.83
CA GLY A 413 -10.82 -15.40 -8.63
C GLY A 413 -11.78 -14.22 -8.87
N GLY A 414 -11.34 -12.99 -8.57
CA GLY A 414 -12.15 -11.80 -8.86
C GLY A 414 -13.20 -11.42 -7.83
N ARG A 415 -13.10 -11.87 -6.57
CA ARG A 415 -14.00 -11.45 -5.50
C ARG A 415 -13.71 -10.00 -5.09
N PHE A 416 -14.71 -9.14 -5.23
CA PHE A 416 -14.69 -7.77 -4.69
C PHE A 416 -15.37 -7.78 -3.32
N GLU A 417 -14.61 -7.48 -2.26
CA GLU A 417 -15.13 -7.47 -0.89
C GLU A 417 -15.68 -6.09 -0.47
N GLY A 418 -15.33 -5.04 -1.20
CA GLY A 418 -15.82 -3.68 -0.98
C GLY A 418 -15.38 -3.04 0.33
N TYR A 419 -16.16 -2.07 0.75
CA TYR A 419 -15.93 -1.29 1.97
C TYR A 419 -17.07 -1.53 2.98
N ALA A 420 -16.87 -1.10 4.23
CA ALA A 420 -17.94 -1.03 5.23
C ALA A 420 -19.10 -0.13 4.74
N ASP A 421 -18.80 0.93 4.01
CA ASP A 421 -19.76 1.79 3.32
C ASP A 421 -20.16 1.19 1.96
N ALA A 422 -21.45 0.80 1.85
CA ALA A 422 -22.02 0.23 0.64
C ALA A 422 -22.00 1.22 -0.56
N ALA A 423 -22.24 2.52 -0.31
CA ALA A 423 -22.23 3.54 -1.36
C ALA A 423 -20.81 3.76 -1.91
N ALA A 424 -19.79 3.68 -1.06
CA ALA A 424 -18.40 3.70 -1.49
C ALA A 424 -18.02 2.46 -2.30
N SER A 425 -18.58 1.30 -1.96
CA SER A 425 -18.38 0.05 -2.71
C SER A 425 -19.00 0.14 -4.09
N GLU A 426 -20.26 0.63 -4.21
CA GLU A 426 -20.96 0.74 -5.49
C GLU A 426 -20.22 1.65 -6.48
N LYS A 427 -19.61 2.74 -6.01
CA LYS A 427 -18.79 3.64 -6.84
C LYS A 427 -17.57 2.97 -7.50
N LYS A 428 -17.14 1.82 -6.97
CA LYS A 428 -16.02 1.02 -7.50
C LYS A 428 -16.47 -0.05 -8.50
N ILE A 429 -17.77 -0.16 -8.77
CA ILE A 429 -18.32 -1.15 -9.70
C ILE A 429 -18.72 -0.46 -11.01
N LEU A 430 -18.09 -0.88 -12.10
CA LEU A 430 -18.43 -0.50 -13.46
C LEU A 430 -19.29 -1.59 -14.07
N ARG A 431 -20.48 -1.22 -14.56
CA ARG A 431 -21.45 -2.15 -15.14
C ARG A 431 -21.53 -2.00 -16.65
N ASP A 432 -22.01 -3.04 -17.33
CA ASP A 432 -22.17 -3.06 -18.79
C ASP A 432 -20.86 -2.66 -19.50
N VAL A 433 -19.79 -3.38 -19.17
CA VAL A 433 -18.45 -3.03 -19.66
C VAL A 433 -18.20 -3.64 -21.04
N PHE A 434 -18.26 -4.96 -21.18
CA PHE A 434 -18.08 -5.65 -22.46
C PHE A 434 -19.28 -6.50 -22.85
N ALA A 435 -20.23 -6.67 -21.92
CA ALA A 435 -21.50 -7.34 -22.14
C ALA A 435 -22.56 -6.75 -21.20
N LYS A 436 -23.80 -6.74 -21.62
CA LYS A 436 -24.93 -6.32 -20.76
C LYS A 436 -24.98 -7.22 -19.52
N GLY A 437 -25.03 -6.59 -18.33
CA GLY A 437 -25.13 -7.26 -17.05
C GLY A 437 -23.76 -7.71 -16.45
N ASP A 438 -22.63 -7.51 -17.14
CA ASP A 438 -21.32 -7.73 -16.52
C ASP A 438 -20.98 -6.64 -15.50
N ALA A 439 -20.08 -6.98 -14.55
CA ALA A 439 -19.62 -6.06 -13.53
C ALA A 439 -18.10 -6.16 -13.36
N TRP A 440 -17.46 -5.00 -13.25
CA TRP A 440 -16.02 -4.88 -13.17
C TRP A 440 -15.62 -3.93 -12.04
N TYR A 441 -14.59 -4.31 -11.30
CA TYR A 441 -13.96 -3.46 -10.28
C TYR A 441 -13.11 -2.39 -10.96
N ARG A 442 -13.31 -1.13 -10.58
CA ARG A 442 -12.52 0.02 -11.01
C ARG A 442 -11.33 0.21 -10.08
N THR A 443 -10.12 0.13 -10.61
CA THR A 443 -8.93 0.44 -9.80
C THR A 443 -8.84 1.93 -9.48
N GLY A 444 -9.21 2.78 -10.45
CA GLY A 444 -8.96 4.21 -10.41
C GLY A 444 -7.51 4.54 -10.79
N ASP A 445 -6.80 3.60 -11.42
CA ASP A 445 -5.43 3.79 -11.89
C ASP A 445 -5.38 3.61 -13.41
N LEU A 446 -4.68 4.53 -14.08
CA LEU A 446 -4.39 4.45 -15.50
C LEU A 446 -3.14 3.62 -15.73
N MET A 447 -3.23 2.68 -16.64
CA MET A 447 -2.14 1.79 -17.01
C MET A 447 -2.05 1.65 -18.52
N ARG A 448 -0.88 1.27 -19.02
CA ARG A 448 -0.70 0.78 -20.40
C ARG A 448 -0.22 -0.65 -20.39
N LYS A 449 -0.51 -1.40 -21.45
CA LYS A 449 -0.10 -2.80 -21.61
C LYS A 449 0.66 -2.97 -22.89
N ASP A 450 1.89 -3.53 -22.81
CA ASP A 450 2.71 -3.79 -24.00
C ASP A 450 2.28 -5.05 -24.78
N ALA A 451 2.89 -5.25 -25.94
CA ALA A 451 2.62 -6.43 -26.79
C ALA A 451 3.01 -7.77 -26.13
N GLN A 452 3.87 -7.75 -25.10
CA GLN A 452 4.28 -8.93 -24.34
C GLN A 452 3.35 -9.21 -23.15
N GLY A 453 2.37 -8.32 -22.91
CA GLY A 453 1.37 -8.45 -21.86
C GLY A 453 1.77 -7.85 -20.51
N TYR A 454 2.88 -7.14 -20.42
CA TYR A 454 3.26 -6.42 -19.21
C TYR A 454 2.49 -5.12 -19.07
N PHE A 455 2.04 -4.88 -17.85
CA PHE A 455 1.38 -3.64 -17.46
C PHE A 455 2.38 -2.67 -16.85
N TYR A 456 2.19 -1.40 -17.16
CA TYR A 456 2.96 -0.28 -16.63
C TYR A 456 2.01 0.74 -16.03
N PHE A 457 2.31 1.21 -14.84
CA PHE A 457 1.57 2.29 -14.21
C PHE A 457 1.81 3.59 -14.98
N VAL A 458 0.75 4.33 -15.26
CA VAL A 458 0.83 5.64 -15.91
C VAL A 458 0.53 6.74 -14.90
N ASP A 459 -0.66 6.72 -14.29
CA ASP A 459 -1.06 7.69 -13.27
C ASP A 459 -2.35 7.24 -12.55
N ARG A 460 -2.82 8.02 -11.60
CA ARG A 460 -4.15 7.86 -11.00
C ARG A 460 -5.19 8.66 -11.75
N VAL A 461 -6.39 8.11 -11.85
CA VAL A 461 -7.55 8.87 -12.30
C VAL A 461 -7.74 10.09 -11.38
N GLY A 462 -7.71 11.29 -11.98
CA GLY A 462 -7.80 12.57 -11.28
C GLY A 462 -6.46 13.22 -10.89
N ASP A 463 -5.35 12.49 -10.94
CA ASP A 463 -4.00 13.07 -10.81
C ASP A 463 -3.47 13.56 -12.18
N THR A 464 -3.85 12.90 -13.29
CA THR A 464 -3.65 13.45 -14.63
C THR A 464 -4.31 14.81 -14.78
N TYR A 465 -3.69 15.68 -15.54
CA TYR A 465 -4.29 16.98 -15.88
C TYR A 465 -4.24 17.22 -17.38
N ARG A 466 -5.19 18.02 -17.88
CA ARG A 466 -5.23 18.43 -19.27
C ARG A 466 -4.69 19.84 -19.39
N TRP A 467 -3.74 20.03 -20.29
CA TRP A 467 -3.17 21.34 -20.58
C TRP A 467 -3.00 21.53 -22.07
N LYS A 468 -3.51 22.66 -22.60
CA LYS A 468 -3.45 22.98 -24.05
C LYS A 468 -4.00 21.88 -24.97
N GLY A 469 -5.05 21.19 -24.52
CA GLY A 469 -5.68 20.12 -25.27
C GLY A 469 -5.03 18.74 -25.10
N GLU A 470 -3.87 18.65 -24.44
CA GLU A 470 -3.11 17.40 -24.24
C GLU A 470 -3.24 16.88 -22.81
N ASN A 471 -3.32 15.57 -22.67
CA ASN A 471 -3.31 14.90 -21.36
C ASN A 471 -1.88 14.75 -20.87
N VAL A 472 -1.64 15.13 -19.61
CA VAL A 472 -0.33 15.08 -18.96
C VAL A 472 -0.38 14.14 -17.77
N SER A 473 0.49 13.13 -17.78
CA SER A 473 0.72 12.26 -16.64
C SER A 473 1.62 12.92 -15.62
N THR A 474 1.12 13.08 -14.39
CA THR A 474 1.95 13.62 -13.30
C THR A 474 3.12 12.70 -12.96
N GLY A 475 2.95 11.39 -13.16
CA GLY A 475 4.00 10.40 -12.96
C GLY A 475 5.15 10.54 -13.95
N GLU A 476 4.85 10.69 -15.25
CA GLU A 476 5.88 10.88 -16.30
C GLU A 476 6.65 12.20 -16.10
N VAL A 477 5.94 13.28 -15.78
CA VAL A 477 6.58 14.57 -15.51
C VAL A 477 7.43 14.49 -14.23
N THR A 478 6.94 13.85 -13.17
CA THR A 478 7.72 13.65 -11.93
C THR A 478 9.01 12.86 -12.22
N ALA A 479 8.94 11.80 -13.01
CA ALA A 479 10.12 11.02 -13.39
C ALA A 479 11.15 11.87 -14.12
N ALA A 480 10.74 12.71 -15.08
CA ALA A 480 11.63 13.62 -15.78
C ALA A 480 12.24 14.69 -14.84
N VAL A 481 11.43 15.28 -13.97
CA VAL A 481 11.84 16.33 -13.02
C VAL A 481 12.85 15.80 -11.99
N THR A 482 12.62 14.63 -11.42
CA THR A 482 13.51 14.04 -10.39
C THR A 482 14.87 13.59 -10.92
N THR A 483 15.03 13.45 -12.24
CA THR A 483 16.33 13.16 -12.87
C THR A 483 17.14 14.42 -13.21
N CYS A 484 16.58 15.61 -13.00
CA CYS A 484 17.31 16.88 -13.22
C CYS A 484 18.34 17.12 -12.11
N ALA A 485 19.47 17.70 -12.49
CA ALA A 485 20.55 17.99 -11.55
C ALA A 485 20.10 18.91 -10.40
N GLY A 486 20.45 18.55 -9.16
CA GLY A 486 20.12 19.31 -7.96
C GLY A 486 18.68 19.16 -7.46
N VAL A 487 17.84 18.32 -8.09
CA VAL A 487 16.51 17.94 -7.59
C VAL A 487 16.65 16.73 -6.69
N VAL A 488 16.26 16.87 -5.42
CA VAL A 488 16.27 15.78 -4.41
C VAL A 488 14.96 15.00 -4.46
N ASP A 489 13.83 15.72 -4.57
CA ASP A 489 12.49 15.13 -4.61
C ASP A 489 11.51 16.07 -5.33
N ALA A 490 10.42 15.52 -5.88
CA ALA A 490 9.43 16.31 -6.60
C ALA A 490 8.02 15.72 -6.49
N ALA A 491 7.03 16.62 -6.42
CA ALA A 491 5.61 16.31 -6.59
C ALA A 491 5.04 17.15 -7.74
N VAL A 492 4.47 16.50 -8.76
CA VAL A 492 3.83 17.18 -9.89
C VAL A 492 2.32 17.04 -9.79
N TYR A 493 1.60 18.12 -10.05
CA TYR A 493 0.14 18.20 -9.98
C TYR A 493 -0.40 19.30 -10.89
N GLY A 494 -1.69 19.22 -11.21
CA GLY A 494 -2.36 20.23 -12.05
C GLY A 494 -3.02 21.31 -11.19
N VAL A 495 -2.82 22.60 -11.56
CA VAL A 495 -3.44 23.76 -10.93
C VAL A 495 -4.30 24.54 -11.93
N SER A 496 -5.45 25.05 -11.47
CA SER A 496 -6.34 25.83 -12.32
C SER A 496 -5.76 27.22 -12.58
N VAL A 497 -5.82 27.66 -13.85
CA VAL A 497 -5.41 29.00 -14.25
C VAL A 497 -6.63 29.75 -14.79
N PRO A 498 -6.96 30.93 -14.28
CA PRO A 498 -8.09 31.71 -14.77
C PRO A 498 -7.98 32.00 -16.27
N GLY A 499 -9.06 31.78 -17.01
CA GLY A 499 -9.14 32.00 -18.44
C GLY A 499 -8.42 30.98 -19.33
N ALA A 500 -7.83 29.93 -18.74
CA ALA A 500 -7.25 28.83 -19.50
C ALA A 500 -8.17 27.59 -19.46
N ASP A 501 -8.16 26.81 -20.55
CA ASP A 501 -8.84 25.51 -20.61
C ASP A 501 -7.92 24.43 -19.98
N GLY A 502 -8.46 23.67 -19.03
CA GLY A 502 -7.74 22.64 -18.31
C GLY A 502 -6.98 23.13 -17.07
N ARG A 503 -5.91 22.42 -16.71
CA ARG A 503 -5.04 22.71 -15.55
C ARG A 503 -3.60 22.79 -16.02
N ALA A 504 -2.86 23.81 -15.55
CA ALA A 504 -1.43 23.92 -15.83
C ALA A 504 -0.61 23.05 -14.88
N GLY A 505 0.48 22.48 -15.37
CA GLY A 505 1.40 21.71 -14.54
C GLY A 505 2.11 22.58 -13.50
N MET A 506 2.16 22.11 -12.27
CA MET A 506 2.96 22.68 -11.19
C MET A 506 3.84 21.60 -10.56
N ALA A 507 5.11 21.91 -10.33
CA ALA A 507 6.07 21.05 -9.67
C ALA A 507 6.49 21.64 -8.33
N ALA A 508 6.22 20.94 -7.22
CA ALA A 508 6.84 21.22 -5.92
C ALA A 508 8.16 20.45 -5.85
N LEU A 509 9.27 21.14 -5.59
CA LEU A 509 10.63 20.61 -5.64
C LEU A 509 11.30 20.74 -4.28
N VAL A 510 11.93 19.67 -3.81
CA VAL A 510 12.97 19.69 -2.80
C VAL A 510 14.30 19.71 -3.55
N VAL A 511 15.15 20.70 -3.29
CA VAL A 511 16.37 20.94 -4.06
C VAL A 511 17.61 21.00 -3.17
N GLU A 512 18.77 20.74 -3.77
CA GLU A 512 20.07 20.89 -3.13
C GLU A 512 20.46 22.36 -2.99
N SER A 513 21.39 22.64 -2.08
CA SER A 513 22.03 23.94 -1.97
C SER A 513 22.76 24.27 -3.26
N GLY A 514 22.42 25.42 -3.87
CA GLY A 514 22.99 25.84 -5.16
C GLY A 514 22.25 25.36 -6.39
N PHE A 515 21.02 24.85 -6.26
CA PHE A 515 20.16 24.46 -7.38
C PHE A 515 20.07 25.55 -8.44
N ASP A 516 20.38 25.20 -9.70
CA ASP A 516 20.32 26.11 -10.86
C ASP A 516 18.99 25.94 -11.61
N LEU A 517 18.07 26.87 -11.38
CA LEU A 517 16.75 26.90 -12.01
C LEU A 517 16.81 27.06 -13.54
N ALA A 518 17.86 27.71 -14.08
CA ALA A 518 18.03 27.84 -15.51
C ALA A 518 18.53 26.55 -16.15
N ALA A 519 19.43 25.85 -15.49
CA ALA A 519 19.84 24.48 -15.90
C ALA A 519 18.66 23.52 -15.86
N PHE A 520 17.88 23.53 -14.79
CA PHE A 520 16.66 22.73 -14.65
C PHE A 520 15.70 22.94 -15.82
N ARG A 521 15.42 24.20 -16.21
CA ARG A 521 14.57 24.46 -17.36
C ARG A 521 15.14 23.87 -18.65
N ARG A 522 16.45 24.05 -18.91
CA ARG A 522 17.09 23.48 -20.11
C ARG A 522 16.91 21.97 -20.18
N GLU A 523 17.14 21.26 -19.08
CA GLU A 523 16.95 19.80 -19.01
C GLU A 523 15.49 19.40 -19.25
N LEU A 524 14.51 20.14 -18.72
CA LEU A 524 13.09 19.88 -18.98
C LEU A 524 12.71 20.08 -20.45
N VAL A 525 13.29 21.07 -21.13
CA VAL A 525 13.05 21.29 -22.58
C VAL A 525 13.54 20.11 -23.41
N GLU A 526 14.63 19.48 -23.02
CA GLU A 526 15.17 18.30 -23.71
C GLU A 526 14.35 17.02 -23.46
N ARG A 527 13.70 16.92 -22.29
CA ARG A 527 13.05 15.68 -21.82
C ARG A 527 11.54 15.65 -21.98
N LEU A 528 10.89 16.83 -22.00
CA LEU A 528 9.43 16.95 -21.98
C LEU A 528 8.92 17.82 -23.12
N PRO A 529 7.82 17.41 -23.77
CA PRO A 529 7.13 18.28 -24.72
C PRO A 529 6.58 19.53 -24.01
N ASP A 530 6.36 20.59 -24.77
CA ASP A 530 5.95 21.91 -24.25
C ASP A 530 4.75 21.87 -23.32
N TYR A 531 3.74 21.09 -23.67
CA TYR A 531 2.51 20.97 -22.89
C TYR A 531 2.69 20.23 -21.56
N ALA A 532 3.71 19.37 -21.44
CA ALA A 532 3.95 18.57 -20.23
C ALA A 532 4.92 19.26 -19.25
N ARG A 533 5.65 20.28 -19.69
CA ARG A 533 6.55 21.03 -18.81
C ARG A 533 5.77 21.78 -17.73
N PRO A 534 6.19 21.70 -16.44
CA PRO A 534 5.56 22.48 -15.38
C PRO A 534 5.59 23.97 -15.70
N VAL A 535 4.42 24.60 -15.72
CA VAL A 535 4.29 26.06 -15.88
C VAL A 535 4.71 26.77 -14.59
N PHE A 536 4.42 26.13 -13.44
CA PHE A 536 4.77 26.67 -12.13
C PHE A 536 5.76 25.74 -11.41
N VAL A 537 6.69 26.36 -10.69
CA VAL A 537 7.62 25.67 -9.80
C VAL A 537 7.51 26.26 -8.40
N ARG A 538 7.42 25.40 -7.40
CA ARG A 538 7.42 25.73 -5.97
C ARG A 538 8.59 25.02 -5.31
N VAL A 539 9.49 25.76 -4.68
CA VAL A 539 10.61 25.18 -3.94
C VAL A 539 10.22 25.04 -2.48
N VAL A 540 10.17 23.81 -1.99
CA VAL A 540 9.73 23.45 -0.63
C VAL A 540 10.88 22.83 0.16
N PRO A 541 10.91 22.97 1.49
CA PRO A 541 11.93 22.32 2.31
C PRO A 541 11.78 20.79 2.36
N THR A 542 10.55 20.30 2.34
CA THR A 542 10.21 18.88 2.38
C THR A 542 8.87 18.63 1.67
N LEU A 543 8.66 17.40 1.19
CA LEU A 543 7.36 16.94 0.70
C LEU A 543 6.70 16.05 1.76
N GLU A 544 5.43 16.35 2.06
CA GLU A 544 4.67 15.54 3.01
C GLU A 544 4.25 14.20 2.40
N LEU A 545 4.47 13.14 3.15
CA LEU A 545 4.10 11.79 2.79
C LEU A 545 2.95 11.29 3.68
N THR A 546 2.11 10.44 3.12
CA THR A 546 1.16 9.65 3.91
C THR A 546 1.92 8.57 4.71
N GLY A 547 1.26 7.92 5.68
CA GLY A 547 1.83 6.77 6.39
C GLY A 547 2.22 5.60 5.46
N THR A 548 1.76 5.60 4.20
CA THR A 548 2.13 4.66 3.14
C THR A 548 3.17 5.23 2.19
N PHE A 549 3.89 6.26 2.58
CA PHE A 549 4.93 6.93 1.76
C PHE A 549 4.41 7.46 0.41
N LYS A 550 3.12 7.82 0.33
CA LYS A 550 2.54 8.48 -0.85
C LYS A 550 2.53 9.99 -0.66
N LEU A 551 2.92 10.73 -1.69
CA LEU A 551 2.91 12.19 -1.70
C LEU A 551 1.49 12.76 -1.51
N ARG A 552 1.34 13.77 -0.65
CA ARG A 552 0.08 14.48 -0.39
C ARG A 552 -0.14 15.60 -1.41
N LYS A 553 -0.28 15.20 -2.69
CA LYS A 553 -0.42 16.15 -3.81
C LYS A 553 -1.68 17.03 -3.71
N GLN A 554 -2.76 16.53 -3.10
CA GLN A 554 -4.03 17.28 -3.03
C GLN A 554 -3.91 18.57 -2.23
N ASP A 555 -3.19 18.56 -1.11
CA ASP A 555 -2.99 19.75 -0.30
C ASP A 555 -2.18 20.80 -1.08
N LEU A 556 -1.10 20.37 -1.76
CA LEU A 556 -0.29 21.23 -2.64
C LEU A 556 -1.11 21.83 -3.79
N ALA A 557 -1.99 21.04 -4.41
CA ALA A 557 -2.85 21.50 -5.49
C ALA A 557 -3.91 22.51 -5.02
N LEU A 558 -4.45 22.35 -3.80
CA LEU A 558 -5.40 23.28 -3.18
C LEU A 558 -4.73 24.60 -2.76
N GLU A 559 -3.49 24.56 -2.29
CA GLU A 559 -2.70 25.75 -1.99
C GLU A 559 -2.36 26.54 -3.27
N GLY A 560 -2.06 25.81 -4.36
CA GLY A 560 -1.80 26.38 -5.67
C GLY A 560 -0.54 27.23 -5.70
N TYR A 561 -0.60 28.33 -6.49
CA TYR A 561 0.52 29.24 -6.78
C TYR A 561 0.27 30.70 -6.34
N ASP A 562 -0.65 30.94 -5.42
CA ASP A 562 -0.95 32.28 -4.89
C ASP A 562 0.11 32.69 -3.84
N PRO A 563 0.97 33.68 -4.11
CA PRO A 563 2.05 34.08 -3.20
C PRO A 563 1.54 34.74 -1.90
N THR A 564 0.26 35.11 -1.81
CA THR A 564 -0.33 35.62 -0.57
C THR A 564 -0.71 34.48 0.39
N ARG A 565 -0.88 33.27 -0.13
CA ARG A 565 -1.26 32.06 0.62
C ARG A 565 -0.10 31.11 0.83
N VAL A 566 0.85 31.06 -0.11
CA VAL A 566 1.99 30.15 -0.11
C VAL A 566 3.25 30.92 0.25
N ARG A 567 3.93 30.52 1.32
CA ARG A 567 5.17 31.17 1.79
C ARG A 567 6.43 30.72 1.06
N ASP A 568 6.34 29.57 0.38
CA ASP A 568 7.48 29.00 -0.34
C ASP A 568 7.86 29.82 -1.57
N ALA A 569 9.04 29.55 -2.09
CA ALA A 569 9.53 30.18 -3.30
C ALA A 569 8.74 29.70 -4.53
N LEU A 570 7.96 30.61 -5.13
CA LEU A 570 7.16 30.35 -6.32
C LEU A 570 7.82 30.92 -7.56
N TYR A 571 7.75 30.19 -8.67
CA TYR A 571 8.23 30.62 -9.98
C TYR A 571 7.20 30.25 -11.04
N VAL A 572 7.18 31.07 -12.13
CA VAL A 572 6.36 30.81 -13.32
C VAL A 572 7.25 30.84 -14.57
N GLU A 573 6.98 29.94 -15.51
CA GLU A 573 7.69 29.95 -16.80
C GLU A 573 7.28 31.19 -17.64
N ASP A 574 8.19 32.12 -17.85
CA ASP A 574 8.02 33.19 -18.80
C ASP A 574 8.56 32.76 -20.18
N ARG A 575 7.65 32.47 -21.10
CA ARG A 575 7.96 32.01 -22.46
C ARG A 575 8.73 33.03 -23.29
N ARG A 576 8.60 34.29 -22.94
CA ARG A 576 9.24 35.40 -23.66
C ARG A 576 10.72 35.49 -23.34
N THR A 577 11.08 35.25 -22.08
CA THR A 577 12.47 35.24 -21.61
C THR A 577 13.06 33.83 -21.58
N GLU A 578 12.26 32.83 -21.87
CA GLU A 578 12.62 31.41 -21.78
C GLU A 578 13.24 31.03 -20.43
N ALA A 579 12.65 31.54 -19.35
CA ALA A 579 13.14 31.34 -17.99
C ALA A 579 12.00 31.16 -16.98
N TYR A 580 12.28 30.45 -15.89
CA TYR A 580 11.44 30.52 -14.70
C TYR A 580 11.75 31.81 -13.95
N VAL A 581 10.75 32.67 -13.80
CA VAL A 581 10.86 33.94 -13.09
C VAL A 581 10.12 33.85 -11.75
N ARG A 582 10.64 34.58 -10.75
CA ARG A 582 9.99 34.62 -9.42
C ARG A 582 8.57 35.13 -9.55
N LEU A 583 7.61 34.39 -9.00
CA LEU A 583 6.21 34.77 -8.96
C LEU A 583 5.92 35.47 -7.62
N GLU A 584 5.90 36.80 -7.67
CA GLU A 584 5.53 37.68 -6.58
C GLU A 584 4.09 38.18 -6.75
N GLU A 585 3.53 38.88 -5.77
CA GLU A 585 2.16 39.37 -5.78
C GLU A 585 1.84 40.19 -7.06
N SER A 586 2.77 41.04 -7.52
CA SER A 586 2.59 41.81 -8.76
C SER A 586 2.51 40.95 -10.02
N GLY A 587 3.33 39.91 -10.09
CA GLY A 587 3.31 38.91 -11.17
C GLY A 587 2.04 38.06 -11.12
N TYR A 588 1.60 37.68 -9.92
CA TYR A 588 0.36 36.97 -9.71
C TYR A 588 -0.86 37.78 -10.12
N ALA A 589 -0.94 39.07 -9.73
CA ALA A 589 -2.02 39.96 -10.15
C ALA A 589 -2.13 40.09 -11.67
N ARG A 590 -0.98 40.20 -12.38
CA ARG A 590 -0.93 40.22 -13.85
C ARG A 590 -1.39 38.89 -14.47
N LEU A 591 -1.03 37.78 -13.86
CA LEU A 591 -1.44 36.44 -14.30
C LEU A 591 -2.97 36.28 -14.21
N ILE A 592 -3.54 36.60 -13.02
CA ILE A 592 -4.98 36.52 -12.78
C ILE A 592 -5.75 37.50 -13.66
N GLY A 593 -5.17 38.67 -13.94
CA GLY A 593 -5.71 39.68 -14.88
C GLY A 593 -5.56 39.34 -16.37
N GLY A 594 -5.04 38.14 -16.71
CA GLY A 594 -4.87 37.67 -18.09
C GLY A 594 -3.80 38.44 -18.91
N GLN A 595 -2.90 39.15 -18.23
CA GLN A 595 -1.84 39.94 -18.88
C GLN A 595 -0.55 39.13 -19.10
N LEU A 596 -0.43 37.96 -18.48
CA LEU A 596 0.63 36.99 -18.72
C LEU A 596 0.06 35.84 -19.57
N ARG A 597 0.64 35.57 -20.73
CA ARG A 597 0.34 34.39 -21.56
C ARG A 597 1.23 33.24 -21.14
N LEU A 598 0.61 32.13 -20.72
CA LEU A 598 1.26 30.87 -20.34
C LEU A 598 1.42 29.90 -21.52
#